data_b363ef974395458280e20d85ad1c8b7b
#
_entry.id   b363ef974395458280e20d85ad1c8b7b
#
_cell.length_a   1.000
_cell.length_b   1.000
_cell.length_c   1.000
_cell.angle_alpha   90.00
_cell.angle_beta   90.00
_cell.angle_gamma   90.00
#
_symmetry.space_group_name_H-M   'P 1'
#
loop_
_entity.id
_entity.type
_entity.pdbx_description
1 polymer ?
#
loop_
_entity_poly.entity_id
_entity_poly.type
_entity_poly.pdbx_seq_one_letter_code
_entity_poly.pdbx_strand_id
1 'polypeptide(L)'
;MYSKKVMEHFMNPRNKGRLENPDAVGKVGNPVCGDVMYIYIKVKDGKIEKIGWETMGCAAAIATSSMISELAKGRTLEEAYKISKKDIAQSLEGLPPIKMHCSNLAAEGLHKAIDNYRRREKLIEELMEVVDRKDAEALFKTGITNLDELRKASIEEIANVVSVGGIERIRKYLKK
;
A
#
# COMPACT_ATOMS: atom_id res chain seq x y z
N MET A 1 -13.94 14.14 25.36
CA MET A 1 -14.50 14.97 24.27
C MET A 1 -13.48 14.98 23.15
N TYR A 2 -13.91 15.00 21.89
CA TYR A 2 -12.99 15.10 20.76
C TYR A 2 -12.51 16.54 20.57
N SER A 3 -11.24 16.72 20.10
CA SER A 3 -10.71 18.02 19.71
C SER A 3 -11.46 18.60 18.50
N LYS A 4 -11.33 19.90 18.28
CA LYS A 4 -11.87 20.56 17.07
C LYS A 4 -11.29 19.93 15.79
N LYS A 5 -10.01 19.57 15.83
CA LYS A 5 -9.29 18.96 14.72
C LYS A 5 -9.81 17.55 14.39
N VAL A 6 -10.11 16.74 15.40
CA VAL A 6 -10.76 15.43 15.20
C VAL A 6 -12.12 15.60 14.52
N MET A 7 -12.93 16.55 14.99
CA MET A 7 -14.26 16.80 14.41
C MET A 7 -14.15 17.33 12.97
N GLU A 8 -13.18 18.18 12.68
CA GLU A 8 -12.91 18.69 11.32
C GLU A 8 -12.59 17.54 10.36
N HIS A 9 -11.65 16.65 10.74
CA HIS A 9 -11.26 15.49 9.91
C HIS A 9 -12.36 14.43 9.80
N PHE A 10 -13.21 14.33 10.80
CA PHE A 10 -14.38 13.44 10.74
C PHE A 10 -15.45 13.97 9.78
N MET A 11 -15.77 15.26 9.83
CA MET A 11 -16.81 15.87 9.00
C MET A 11 -16.36 16.09 7.56
N ASN A 12 -15.08 16.42 7.35
CA ASN A 12 -14.48 16.70 6.05
C ASN A 12 -13.21 15.85 5.85
N PRO A 13 -13.33 14.53 5.72
CA PRO A 13 -12.18 13.63 5.60
C PRO A 13 -11.40 13.85 4.30
N ARG A 14 -10.06 13.94 4.41
CA ARG A 14 -9.14 14.11 3.28
C ARG A 14 -8.76 12.76 2.71
N ASN A 15 -8.59 12.71 1.39
CA ASN A 15 -8.13 11.53 0.64
C ASN A 15 -8.97 10.25 0.90
N LYS A 16 -10.24 10.39 1.30
CA LYS A 16 -11.14 9.27 1.54
C LYS A 16 -11.49 8.57 0.24
N GLY A 17 -11.46 7.24 0.25
CA GLY A 17 -11.86 6.39 -0.85
C GLY A 17 -10.70 5.52 -1.36
N ARG A 18 -11.07 4.54 -2.18
CA ARG A 18 -10.15 3.63 -2.83
C ARG A 18 -9.44 4.31 -4.00
N LEU A 19 -8.14 4.06 -4.14
CA LEU A 19 -7.41 4.45 -5.35
C LEU A 19 -7.66 3.45 -6.47
N GLU A 20 -7.79 3.97 -7.71
CA GLU A 20 -7.71 3.13 -8.90
C GLU A 20 -6.26 2.69 -9.12
N ASN A 21 -6.07 1.38 -9.31
CA ASN A 21 -4.74 0.77 -9.56
C ASN A 21 -3.67 1.21 -8.54
N PRO A 22 -3.87 0.98 -7.24
CA PRO A 22 -2.85 1.27 -6.23
C PRO A 22 -1.63 0.38 -6.46
N ASP A 23 -0.44 0.87 -6.10
CA ASP A 23 0.78 0.06 -6.14
C ASP A 23 0.86 -0.91 -4.97
N ALA A 24 0.27 -0.55 -3.83
CA ALA A 24 0.11 -1.44 -2.70
C ALA A 24 -1.08 -1.04 -1.81
N VAL A 25 -1.52 -2.00 -1.01
CA VAL A 25 -2.62 -1.86 -0.05
C VAL A 25 -2.19 -2.43 1.30
N GLY A 26 -2.41 -1.66 2.37
CA GLY A 26 -2.30 -2.13 3.74
C GLY A 26 -3.69 -2.36 4.31
N LYS A 27 -4.04 -3.61 4.66
CA LYS A 27 -5.27 -3.96 5.37
C LYS A 27 -4.92 -4.30 6.80
N VAL A 28 -5.56 -3.64 7.73
CA VAL A 28 -5.43 -3.89 9.17
C VAL A 28 -6.81 -3.93 9.82
N GLY A 29 -6.90 -4.58 10.96
CA GLY A 29 -8.14 -4.68 11.71
C GLY A 29 -7.87 -4.79 13.19
N ASN A 30 -8.80 -4.32 14.00
CA ASN A 30 -8.80 -4.51 15.45
C ASN A 30 -10.00 -5.39 15.84
N PRO A 31 -9.76 -6.67 16.20
CA PRO A 31 -10.84 -7.59 16.55
C PRO A 31 -11.63 -7.18 17.80
N VAL A 32 -11.05 -6.33 18.66
CA VAL A 32 -11.70 -5.89 19.91
C VAL A 32 -12.83 -4.89 19.65
N CYS A 33 -12.62 -3.94 18.73
CA CYS A 33 -13.62 -2.93 18.38
C CYS A 33 -14.29 -3.17 17.01
N GLY A 34 -13.85 -4.19 16.27
CA GLY A 34 -14.37 -4.50 14.93
C GLY A 34 -13.94 -3.50 13.83
N ASP A 35 -13.08 -2.55 14.17
CA ASP A 35 -12.59 -1.56 13.21
C ASP A 35 -11.71 -2.26 12.13
N VAL A 36 -11.97 -1.96 10.88
CA VAL A 36 -11.14 -2.39 9.73
C VAL A 36 -10.72 -1.16 8.96
N MET A 37 -9.45 -1.13 8.52
CA MET A 37 -8.90 -0.02 7.75
C MET A 37 -8.09 -0.53 6.57
N TYR A 38 -8.28 0.11 5.43
CA TYR A 38 -7.50 -0.08 4.21
C TYR A 38 -6.78 1.23 3.90
N ILE A 39 -5.47 1.15 3.66
CA ILE A 39 -4.65 2.25 3.17
C ILE A 39 -4.13 1.86 1.80
N TYR A 40 -4.42 2.67 0.80
CA TYR A 40 -3.99 2.51 -0.59
C TYR A 40 -2.90 3.52 -0.89
N ILE A 41 -1.78 3.09 -1.48
CA ILE A 41 -0.71 4.00 -1.88
C ILE A 41 -0.35 3.83 -3.36
N LYS A 42 0.00 4.94 -3.99
CA LYS A 42 0.65 4.99 -5.29
C LYS A 42 1.98 5.70 -5.13
N VAL A 43 3.06 5.07 -5.59
CA VAL A 43 4.43 5.53 -5.37
C VAL A 43 5.02 6.00 -6.70
N LYS A 44 5.66 7.16 -6.68
CA LYS A 44 6.42 7.69 -7.80
C LYS A 44 7.71 8.31 -7.28
N ASP A 45 8.83 7.98 -7.91
CA ASP A 45 10.17 8.49 -7.56
C ASP A 45 10.49 8.32 -6.05
N GLY A 46 10.11 7.17 -5.47
CA GLY A 46 10.33 6.84 -4.06
C GLY A 46 9.45 7.60 -3.07
N LYS A 47 8.46 8.37 -3.54
CA LYS A 47 7.52 9.15 -2.73
C LYS A 47 6.10 8.67 -2.89
N ILE A 48 5.28 8.83 -1.87
CA ILE A 48 3.85 8.57 -1.92
C ILE A 48 3.18 9.70 -2.73
N GLU A 49 2.96 9.46 -4.02
CA GLU A 49 2.30 10.43 -4.92
C GLU A 49 0.82 10.57 -4.58
N LYS A 50 0.14 9.42 -4.40
CA LYS A 50 -1.27 9.37 -4.03
C LYS A 50 -1.48 8.41 -2.87
N ILE A 51 -2.41 8.77 -2.02
CA ILE A 51 -2.86 7.94 -0.91
C ILE A 51 -4.39 8.01 -0.84
N GLY A 52 -5.00 6.87 -0.59
CA GLY A 52 -6.43 6.76 -0.33
C GLY A 52 -6.66 5.86 0.87
N TRP A 53 -7.85 5.89 1.44
CA TRP A 53 -8.20 5.02 2.55
C TRP A 53 -9.70 4.78 2.65
N GLU A 54 -10.03 3.63 3.19
CA GLU A 54 -11.38 3.25 3.60
C GLU A 54 -11.32 2.66 5.00
N THR A 55 -12.32 2.96 5.81
CA THR A 55 -12.43 2.35 7.14
C THR A 55 -13.89 2.06 7.50
N MET A 56 -14.08 0.94 8.15
CA MET A 56 -15.30 0.62 8.90
C MET A 56 -14.93 0.77 10.37
N GLY A 57 -15.30 1.92 10.95
CA GLY A 57 -14.92 2.26 12.31
C GLY A 57 -15.58 3.56 12.81
N CYS A 58 -15.22 3.98 14.01
CA CYS A 58 -15.78 5.14 14.67
C CYS A 58 -15.25 6.47 14.11
N ALA A 59 -15.77 7.60 14.61
CA ALA A 59 -15.32 8.94 14.21
C ALA A 59 -13.81 9.16 14.39
N ALA A 60 -13.20 8.57 15.44
CA ALA A 60 -11.74 8.63 15.62
C ALA A 60 -10.99 7.83 14.55
N ALA A 61 -11.51 6.67 14.10
CA ALA A 61 -10.91 5.90 13.01
C ALA A 61 -10.94 6.69 11.70
N ILE A 62 -12.03 7.38 11.39
CA ILE A 62 -12.14 8.26 10.22
C ILE A 62 -11.15 9.42 10.32
N ALA A 63 -11.09 10.10 11.47
CA ALA A 63 -10.21 11.24 11.67
C ALA A 63 -8.72 10.85 11.59
N THR A 64 -8.34 9.72 12.19
CA THR A 64 -6.95 9.22 12.14
C THR A 64 -6.55 8.77 10.74
N SER A 65 -7.45 8.13 9.98
CA SER A 65 -7.21 7.77 8.57
C SER A 65 -7.05 9.01 7.69
N SER A 66 -7.88 10.02 7.89
CA SER A 66 -7.77 11.31 7.21
C SER A 66 -6.44 11.99 7.53
N MET A 67 -6.06 12.07 8.81
CA MET A 67 -4.81 12.72 9.24
C MET A 67 -3.58 12.00 8.71
N ILE A 68 -3.49 10.67 8.82
CA ILE A 68 -2.31 9.94 8.32
C ILE A 68 -2.16 10.09 6.81
N SER A 69 -3.25 10.19 6.07
CA SER A 69 -3.19 10.40 4.63
C SER A 69 -2.60 11.77 4.27
N GLU A 70 -2.87 12.81 5.03
CA GLU A 70 -2.23 14.13 4.83
C GLU A 70 -0.75 14.09 5.24
N LEU A 71 -0.43 13.46 6.38
CA LEU A 71 0.94 13.37 6.86
C LEU A 71 1.86 12.57 5.93
N ALA A 72 1.34 11.54 5.26
CA ALA A 72 2.13 10.65 4.42
C ALA A 72 2.26 11.11 2.97
N LYS A 73 1.26 11.82 2.44
CA LYS A 73 1.24 12.26 1.04
C LYS A 73 2.43 13.18 0.72
N GLY A 74 3.15 12.88 -0.36
CA GLY A 74 4.33 13.63 -0.82
C GLY A 74 5.63 13.29 -0.09
N ARG A 75 5.59 12.50 0.98
CA ARG A 75 6.79 12.05 1.69
C ARG A 75 7.44 10.85 1.00
N THR A 76 8.74 10.68 1.25
CA THR A 76 9.43 9.43 0.88
C THR A 76 8.87 8.25 1.69
N LEU A 77 9.06 7.03 1.19
CA LEU A 77 8.62 5.83 1.91
C LEU A 77 9.27 5.71 3.30
N GLU A 78 10.53 6.14 3.42
CA GLU A 78 11.28 6.14 4.69
C GLU A 78 10.71 7.15 5.68
N GLU A 79 10.40 8.37 5.22
CA GLU A 79 9.78 9.41 6.06
C GLU A 79 8.35 9.02 6.48
N ALA A 80 7.57 8.47 5.54
CA ALA A 80 6.21 8.00 5.82
C ALA A 80 6.20 6.81 6.79
N TYR A 81 7.18 5.91 6.69
CA TYR A 81 7.32 4.77 7.62
C TYR A 81 7.66 5.17 9.06
N LYS A 82 8.25 6.37 9.27
CA LYS A 82 8.53 6.91 10.60
C LYS A 82 7.34 7.56 11.28
N ILE A 83 6.23 7.80 10.56
CA ILE A 83 5.02 8.39 11.16
C ILE A 83 4.46 7.43 12.21
N SER A 84 4.46 7.88 13.45
CA SER A 84 4.01 7.10 14.59
C SER A 84 2.56 7.43 14.98
N LYS A 85 1.95 6.56 15.79
CA LYS A 85 0.65 6.82 16.42
C LYS A 85 0.62 8.13 17.23
N LYS A 86 1.76 8.53 17.81
CA LYS A 86 1.89 9.77 18.56
C LYS A 86 1.81 10.99 17.63
N ASP A 87 2.47 10.93 16.48
CA ASP A 87 2.44 12.02 15.50
C ASP A 87 1.01 12.25 14.99
N ILE A 88 0.26 11.17 14.72
CA ILE A 88 -1.15 11.25 14.30
C ILE A 88 -2.01 11.87 15.40
N ALA A 89 -1.87 11.40 16.64
CA ALA A 89 -2.64 11.92 17.77
C ALA A 89 -2.32 13.39 18.06
N GLN A 90 -1.05 13.80 18.01
CA GLN A 90 -0.61 15.18 18.20
C GLN A 90 -1.15 16.09 17.08
N SER A 91 -1.08 15.64 15.83
CA SER A 91 -1.60 16.40 14.67
C SER A 91 -3.13 16.58 14.73
N LEU A 92 -3.84 15.72 15.47
CA LEU A 92 -5.27 15.83 15.77
C LEU A 92 -5.56 16.61 17.07
N GLU A 93 -4.55 17.30 17.64
CA GLU A 93 -4.67 18.02 18.93
C GLU A 93 -5.11 17.11 20.09
N GLY A 94 -4.72 15.84 20.00
CA GLY A 94 -4.99 14.81 20.99
C GLY A 94 -6.21 13.92 20.66
N LEU A 95 -6.16 12.72 21.21
CA LEU A 95 -7.24 11.74 21.18
C LEU A 95 -7.57 11.30 22.59
N PRO A 96 -8.85 11.00 22.89
CA PRO A 96 -9.19 10.35 24.15
C PRO A 96 -8.37 9.06 24.35
N PRO A 97 -7.89 8.73 25.57
CA PRO A 97 -7.08 7.54 25.82
C PRO A 97 -7.65 6.25 25.24
N ILE A 98 -8.97 6.06 25.36
CA ILE A 98 -9.69 4.90 24.82
C ILE A 98 -9.70 4.86 23.28
N LYS A 99 -9.36 5.94 22.60
CA LYS A 99 -9.32 6.06 21.13
C LYS A 99 -7.90 6.09 20.55
N MET A 100 -6.87 5.97 21.39
CA MET A 100 -5.48 5.88 20.95
C MET A 100 -5.21 4.67 20.04
N HIS A 101 -5.99 3.59 20.16
CA HIS A 101 -5.89 2.43 19.27
C HIS A 101 -6.21 2.78 17.82
N CYS A 102 -7.05 3.79 17.54
CA CYS A 102 -7.36 4.22 16.18
C CYS A 102 -6.14 4.83 15.50
N SER A 103 -5.33 5.63 16.23
CA SER A 103 -4.07 6.15 15.69
C SER A 103 -3.03 5.06 15.46
N ASN A 104 -3.00 4.03 16.33
CA ASN A 104 -2.14 2.85 16.13
C ASN A 104 -2.54 2.10 14.85
N LEU A 105 -3.84 1.84 14.67
CA LEU A 105 -4.39 1.17 13.49
C LEU A 105 -4.04 1.92 12.19
N ALA A 106 -4.14 3.26 12.21
CA ALA A 106 -3.78 4.09 11.06
C ALA A 106 -2.29 3.99 10.71
N ALA A 107 -1.40 4.08 11.71
CA ALA A 107 0.04 3.92 11.51
C ALA A 107 0.38 2.51 10.97
N GLU A 108 -0.17 1.46 11.56
CA GLU A 108 0.03 0.08 11.12
C GLU A 108 -0.48 -0.14 9.69
N GLY A 109 -1.61 0.45 9.31
CA GLY A 109 -2.15 0.39 7.95
C GLY A 109 -1.21 0.99 6.92
N LEU A 110 -0.63 2.16 7.22
CA LEU A 110 0.38 2.80 6.36
C LEU A 110 1.66 1.97 6.27
N HIS A 111 2.19 1.51 7.40
CA HIS A 111 3.39 0.69 7.43
C HIS A 111 3.20 -0.59 6.61
N LYS A 112 2.06 -1.26 6.75
CA LYS A 112 1.74 -2.46 5.99
C LYS A 112 1.62 -2.20 4.48
N ALA A 113 1.05 -1.06 4.08
CA ALA A 113 1.01 -0.66 2.68
C ALA A 113 2.42 -0.48 2.11
N ILE A 114 3.31 0.19 2.84
CA ILE A 114 4.70 0.41 2.44
C ILE A 114 5.47 -0.93 2.38
N ASP A 115 5.29 -1.83 3.36
CA ASP A 115 5.93 -3.14 3.36
C ASP A 115 5.47 -4.02 2.20
N ASN A 116 4.18 -3.99 1.86
CA ASN A 116 3.63 -4.68 0.71
C ASN A 116 4.17 -4.11 -0.62
N TYR A 117 4.35 -2.78 -0.70
CA TYR A 117 4.99 -2.13 -1.83
C TYR A 117 6.45 -2.60 -2.00
N ARG A 118 7.24 -2.57 -0.92
CA ARG A 118 8.65 -3.01 -0.93
C ARG A 118 8.78 -4.48 -1.33
N ARG A 119 7.89 -5.34 -0.84
CA ARG A 119 7.85 -6.76 -1.22
C ARG A 119 7.54 -6.92 -2.71
N ARG A 120 6.55 -6.19 -3.22
CA ARG A 120 6.20 -6.19 -4.65
C ARG A 120 7.39 -5.79 -5.52
N GLU A 121 8.07 -4.69 -5.18
CA GLU A 121 9.23 -4.21 -5.94
C GLU A 121 10.36 -5.26 -5.95
N LYS A 122 10.66 -5.87 -4.80
CA LYS A 122 11.66 -6.94 -4.72
C LYS A 122 11.34 -8.13 -5.64
N LEU A 123 10.08 -8.54 -5.69
CA LEU A 123 9.64 -9.63 -6.57
C LEU A 123 9.70 -9.24 -8.05
N ILE A 124 9.36 -8.00 -8.38
CA ILE A 124 9.49 -7.49 -9.75
C ILE A 124 10.97 -7.44 -10.16
N GLU A 125 11.86 -6.98 -9.29
CA GLU A 125 13.31 -6.97 -9.52
C GLU A 125 13.87 -8.38 -9.77
N GLU A 126 13.38 -9.40 -9.06
CA GLU A 126 13.74 -10.80 -9.31
C GLU A 126 13.34 -11.24 -10.73
N LEU A 127 12.14 -10.92 -11.20
CA LEU A 127 11.71 -11.22 -12.55
C LEU A 127 12.50 -10.44 -13.61
N MET A 128 13.01 -9.25 -13.27
CA MET A 128 13.85 -8.43 -14.17
C MET A 128 15.21 -9.05 -14.47
N GLU A 129 15.64 -10.10 -13.79
CA GLU A 129 16.80 -10.90 -14.18
C GLU A 129 16.59 -11.59 -15.54
N VAL A 130 15.34 -11.79 -15.95
CA VAL A 130 14.98 -12.51 -17.18
C VAL A 130 14.31 -11.60 -18.22
N VAL A 131 13.45 -10.67 -17.79
CA VAL A 131 12.66 -9.80 -18.67
C VAL A 131 12.86 -8.32 -18.30
N ASP A 132 12.35 -7.40 -19.13
CA ASP A 132 12.33 -5.99 -18.74
C ASP A 132 11.24 -5.69 -17.72
N ARG A 133 11.29 -4.48 -17.11
CA ARG A 133 10.36 -4.08 -16.04
C ARG A 133 8.90 -4.16 -16.48
N LYS A 134 8.58 -3.77 -17.71
CA LYS A 134 7.20 -3.78 -18.23
C LYS A 134 6.64 -5.21 -18.27
N ASP A 135 7.43 -6.14 -18.78
CA ASP A 135 7.06 -7.56 -18.83
C ASP A 135 7.02 -8.19 -17.42
N ALA A 136 7.97 -7.82 -16.52
CA ALA A 136 7.96 -8.26 -15.13
C ALA A 136 6.70 -7.81 -14.37
N GLU A 137 6.27 -6.55 -14.54
CA GLU A 137 5.03 -6.04 -13.96
C GLU A 137 3.79 -6.72 -14.55
N ALA A 138 3.80 -7.05 -15.84
CA ALA A 138 2.72 -7.78 -16.50
C ALA A 138 2.60 -9.22 -15.96
N LEU A 139 3.71 -9.93 -15.81
CA LEU A 139 3.77 -11.24 -15.18
C LEU A 139 3.27 -11.21 -13.74
N PHE A 140 3.76 -10.24 -12.95
CA PHE A 140 3.34 -10.07 -11.56
C PHE A 140 1.82 -9.91 -11.41
N LYS A 141 1.18 -9.15 -12.30
CA LYS A 141 -0.29 -8.95 -12.32
C LYS A 141 -1.07 -10.23 -12.61
N THR A 142 -0.47 -11.19 -13.29
CA THR A 142 -1.11 -12.50 -13.57
C THR A 142 -0.86 -13.54 -12.49
N GLY A 143 -0.10 -13.19 -11.44
CA GLY A 143 0.23 -14.08 -10.34
C GLY A 143 1.57 -14.78 -10.48
N ILE A 144 2.32 -14.54 -11.56
CA ILE A 144 3.71 -15.03 -11.71
C ILE A 144 4.62 -14.00 -11.02
N THR A 145 4.93 -14.24 -9.75
CA THR A 145 5.56 -13.24 -8.87
C THR A 145 7.06 -13.49 -8.62
N ASN A 146 7.58 -14.63 -9.04
CA ASN A 146 8.99 -15.01 -8.85
C ASN A 146 9.47 -15.97 -9.96
N LEU A 147 10.78 -16.25 -9.98
CA LEU A 147 11.39 -17.11 -11.00
C LEU A 147 10.92 -18.58 -10.93
N ASP A 148 10.57 -19.09 -9.76
CA ASP A 148 10.08 -20.47 -9.61
C ASP A 148 8.68 -20.64 -10.20
N GLU A 149 7.81 -19.65 -10.03
CA GLU A 149 6.49 -19.60 -10.67
C GLU A 149 6.63 -19.43 -12.18
N LEU A 150 7.57 -18.59 -12.63
CA LEU A 150 7.88 -18.41 -14.05
C LEU A 150 8.31 -19.74 -14.72
N ARG A 151 9.09 -20.57 -14.03
CA ARG A 151 9.50 -21.90 -14.52
C ARG A 151 8.34 -22.88 -14.66
N LYS A 152 7.31 -22.73 -13.84
CA LYS A 152 6.12 -23.61 -13.83
C LYS A 152 5.03 -23.17 -14.78
N ALA A 153 5.04 -21.89 -15.18
CA ALA A 153 4.04 -21.32 -16.07
C ALA A 153 4.16 -21.87 -17.50
N SER A 154 3.04 -22.06 -18.18
CA SER A 154 3.03 -22.45 -19.57
C SER A 154 3.46 -21.30 -20.49
N ILE A 155 4.08 -21.61 -21.61
CA ILE A 155 4.45 -20.59 -22.62
C ILE A 155 3.22 -19.86 -23.16
N GLU A 156 2.06 -20.52 -23.23
CA GLU A 156 0.80 -19.93 -23.68
C GLU A 156 0.29 -18.87 -22.72
N GLU A 157 0.36 -19.10 -21.39
CA GLU A 157 0.02 -18.12 -20.36
C GLU A 157 0.94 -16.91 -20.43
N ILE A 158 2.24 -17.13 -20.57
CA ILE A 158 3.26 -16.08 -20.65
C ILE A 158 3.08 -15.24 -21.92
N ALA A 159 2.84 -15.90 -23.07
CA ALA A 159 2.75 -15.23 -24.37
C ALA A 159 1.59 -14.23 -24.49
N ASN A 160 0.57 -14.37 -23.66
CA ASN A 160 -0.58 -13.44 -23.64
C ASN A 160 -0.30 -12.13 -22.90
N VAL A 161 0.78 -12.07 -22.13
CA VAL A 161 1.01 -10.92 -21.20
C VAL A 161 2.36 -10.24 -21.40
N VAL A 162 3.36 -10.92 -21.98
CA VAL A 162 4.70 -10.35 -22.20
C VAL A 162 4.95 -10.01 -23.66
N SER A 163 5.92 -9.13 -23.89
CA SER A 163 6.37 -8.76 -25.25
C SER A 163 7.01 -9.95 -25.97
N VAL A 164 7.07 -9.90 -27.32
CA VAL A 164 7.76 -10.91 -28.13
C VAL A 164 9.21 -11.08 -27.67
N GLY A 165 9.93 -9.98 -27.42
CA GLY A 165 11.28 -10.03 -26.88
C GLY A 165 11.38 -10.63 -25.48
N GLY A 166 10.34 -10.45 -24.64
CA GLY A 166 10.22 -11.09 -23.34
C GLY A 166 10.09 -12.61 -23.45
N ILE A 167 9.26 -13.10 -24.37
CA ILE A 167 9.10 -14.54 -24.64
C ILE A 167 10.45 -15.17 -25.02
N GLU A 168 11.20 -14.54 -25.90
CA GLU A 168 12.50 -15.06 -26.34
C GLU A 168 13.50 -15.14 -25.17
N ARG A 169 13.55 -14.10 -24.31
CA ARG A 169 14.38 -14.10 -23.10
C ARG A 169 13.98 -15.20 -22.12
N ILE A 170 12.69 -15.40 -21.88
CA ILE A 170 12.16 -16.47 -21.00
C ILE A 170 12.51 -17.84 -21.57
N ARG A 171 12.29 -18.08 -22.86
CA ARG A 171 12.67 -19.35 -23.51
C ARG A 171 14.16 -19.65 -23.34
N LYS A 172 15.02 -18.65 -23.47
CA LYS A 172 16.46 -18.80 -23.26
C LYS A 172 16.80 -19.11 -21.80
N TYR A 173 16.12 -18.50 -20.88
CA TYR A 173 16.27 -18.73 -19.43
C TYR A 173 15.84 -20.16 -19.05
N LEU A 174 14.70 -20.63 -19.55
CA LEU A 174 14.16 -21.97 -19.25
C LEU A 174 14.96 -23.14 -19.87
N LYS A 175 15.87 -22.86 -20.83
CA LYS A 175 16.74 -23.87 -21.43
C LYS A 175 18.07 -24.06 -20.68
N LYS A 176 18.35 -23.26 -19.67
CA LYS A 176 19.55 -23.38 -18.81
C LYS A 176 19.26 -24.26 -17.61
#